data_e81ef0428ffe9713d88b6d997c720706
#
_entry.id   e81ef0428ffe9713d88b6d997c720706
#
_cell.length_a   1.000
_cell.length_b   1.000
_cell.length_c   1.000
_cell.angle_alpha   90.00
_cell.angle_beta   90.00
_cell.angle_gamma   90.00
#
_symmetry.space_group_name_H-M   'P 1'
#
loop_
_entity.id
_entity.type
_entity.pdbx_description
1 polymer ?
#
loop_
_entity_poly.entity_id
_entity_poly.type
_entity_poly.pdbx_seq_one_letter_code
_entity_poly.pdbx_strand_id
1 'polypeptide(L)'
;MELIIPCLVAFAASFLTFFSGFGLGTLLLPAFILIVPIQEAVLLTAIVHMLNNLFKIVLVGKHIDWNIAVKFAIIAIPAAILGGYCLDLVQDFDSIHAYTFSNEVHEITYVKIILGLLMLFFASVEFIPTWKNIQFPPKLLPIGAMLSGFFGGLSGHQGALRSAFLVRSGLSKEAFIASGVFIAIAIDATRIPYYFCSFQQQNEMGSMNLWAFPTLCAFLGAFIGNKFINKVQITSVKIIVEILLTLIATLLITGLL
;
A
#
# COMPACT_ATOMS: atom_id res chain seq x y z
N MET A 1 -5.91 -0.16 -23.34
CA MET A 1 -4.67 0.58 -22.97
C MET A 1 -4.57 0.88 -21.48
N GLU A 2 -5.69 1.15 -20.83
CA GLU A 2 -5.78 1.57 -19.41
C GLU A 2 -5.12 0.60 -18.41
N LEU A 3 -5.21 -0.72 -18.63
CA LEU A 3 -4.63 -1.73 -17.74
C LEU A 3 -3.09 -1.87 -17.83
N ILE A 4 -2.46 -1.29 -18.83
CA ILE A 4 -1.01 -1.44 -19.04
C ILE A 4 -0.23 -0.83 -17.87
N ILE A 5 -0.63 0.36 -17.42
CA ILE A 5 0.04 1.06 -16.31
C ILE A 5 -0.06 0.28 -15.00
N PRO A 6 -1.25 -0.11 -14.51
CA PRO A 6 -1.35 -0.95 -13.31
C PRO A 6 -0.60 -2.28 -13.40
N CYS A 7 -0.60 -2.93 -14.57
CA CYS A 7 0.13 -4.20 -14.77
C CYS A 7 1.64 -4.01 -14.68
N LEU A 8 2.20 -3.00 -15.34
CA LEU A 8 3.63 -2.69 -15.28
C LEU A 8 4.05 -2.28 -13.86
N VAL A 9 3.25 -1.44 -13.21
CA VAL A 9 3.51 -1.02 -11.82
C VAL A 9 3.40 -2.20 -10.88
N ALA A 10 2.39 -3.06 -11.02
CA ALA A 10 2.23 -4.25 -10.19
C ALA A 10 3.41 -5.22 -10.33
N PHE A 11 3.88 -5.46 -11.55
CA PHE A 11 5.07 -6.28 -11.81
C PHE A 11 6.32 -5.65 -11.16
N ALA A 12 6.63 -4.39 -11.50
CA ALA A 12 7.81 -3.71 -11.01
C ALA A 12 7.80 -3.55 -9.49
N ALA A 13 6.68 -3.11 -8.92
CA ALA A 13 6.51 -2.95 -7.49
C ALA A 13 6.63 -4.28 -6.75
N SER A 14 6.01 -5.36 -7.26
CA SER A 14 6.11 -6.67 -6.62
C SER A 14 7.53 -7.24 -6.65
N PHE A 15 8.23 -7.07 -7.77
CA PHE A 15 9.64 -7.43 -7.91
C PHE A 15 10.51 -6.66 -6.89
N LEU A 16 10.38 -5.33 -6.84
CA LEU A 16 11.17 -4.47 -5.97
C LEU A 16 10.88 -4.70 -4.48
N THR A 17 9.61 -4.86 -4.15
CA THR A 17 9.14 -4.96 -2.76
C THR A 17 9.32 -6.35 -2.16
N PHE A 18 9.70 -7.34 -2.96
CA PHE A 18 10.06 -8.64 -2.42
C PHE A 18 11.22 -8.52 -1.42
N PHE A 19 12.17 -7.61 -1.70
CA PHE A 19 13.36 -7.40 -0.87
C PHE A 19 13.18 -6.43 0.28
N SER A 20 12.35 -5.41 0.08
CA SER A 20 12.16 -4.34 1.06
C SER A 20 11.05 -4.64 2.07
N GLY A 21 10.20 -5.61 1.77
CA GLY A 21 9.05 -5.95 2.61
C GLY A 21 7.91 -4.92 2.59
N PHE A 22 8.03 -3.86 1.79
CA PHE A 22 7.00 -2.80 1.67
C PHE A 22 7.00 -2.17 0.27
N GLY A 23 5.91 -1.48 -0.08
CA GLY A 23 5.82 -0.59 -1.24
C GLY A 23 4.87 -1.03 -2.35
N LEU A 24 4.39 -2.28 -2.43
CA LEU A 24 3.44 -2.65 -3.49
C LEU A 24 2.16 -1.80 -3.39
N GLY A 25 1.56 -1.70 -2.21
CA GLY A 25 0.35 -0.89 -2.01
C GLY A 25 0.60 0.59 -2.27
N THR A 26 1.76 1.10 -1.82
CA THR A 26 2.15 2.50 -2.02
C THR A 26 2.27 2.86 -3.51
N LEU A 27 2.79 1.95 -4.34
CA LEU A 27 3.01 2.18 -5.77
C LEU A 27 1.78 1.91 -6.62
N LEU A 28 0.97 0.95 -6.20
CA LEU A 28 -0.17 0.49 -6.98
C LEU A 28 -1.38 1.41 -6.84
N LEU A 29 -1.56 2.03 -5.68
CA LEU A 29 -2.64 2.98 -5.46
C LEU A 29 -2.64 4.14 -6.48
N PRO A 30 -1.53 4.88 -6.67
CA PRO A 30 -1.49 5.92 -7.69
C PRO A 30 -1.75 5.40 -9.11
N ALA A 31 -1.30 4.19 -9.44
CA ALA A 31 -1.53 3.61 -10.75
C ALA A 31 -3.02 3.33 -11.00
N PHE A 32 -3.78 2.94 -9.97
CA PHE A 32 -5.22 2.77 -10.08
C PHE A 32 -5.98 4.09 -10.07
N ILE A 33 -5.56 5.11 -9.30
CA ILE A 33 -6.20 6.43 -9.28
C ILE A 33 -6.23 7.07 -10.68
N LEU A 34 -5.27 6.73 -11.56
CA LEU A 34 -5.25 7.22 -12.94
C LEU A 34 -6.37 6.67 -13.82
N ILE A 35 -7.04 5.59 -13.42
CA ILE A 35 -7.99 4.85 -14.28
C ILE A 35 -9.35 4.60 -13.65
N VAL A 36 -9.47 4.72 -12.33
CA VAL A 36 -10.71 4.51 -11.59
C VAL A 36 -10.86 5.52 -10.45
N PRO A 37 -12.08 5.75 -9.93
CA PRO A 37 -12.30 6.60 -8.76
C PRO A 37 -11.49 6.13 -7.55
N ILE A 38 -11.16 7.07 -6.65
CA ILE A 38 -10.25 6.84 -5.52
C ILE A 38 -10.69 5.66 -4.63
N GLN A 39 -11.98 5.53 -4.35
CA GLN A 39 -12.54 4.47 -3.52
C GLN A 39 -12.27 3.10 -4.14
N GLU A 40 -12.54 2.98 -5.43
CA GLU A 40 -12.28 1.76 -6.19
C GLU A 40 -10.76 1.49 -6.28
N ALA A 41 -9.95 2.52 -6.49
CA ALA A 41 -8.48 2.40 -6.52
C ALA A 41 -7.91 1.85 -5.20
N VAL A 42 -8.42 2.31 -4.05
CA VAL A 42 -8.02 1.80 -2.73
C VAL A 42 -8.40 0.33 -2.56
N LEU A 43 -9.62 -0.05 -2.97
CA LEU A 43 -10.10 -1.44 -2.90
C LEU A 43 -9.30 -2.36 -3.85
N LEU A 44 -9.12 -1.97 -5.12
CA LEU A 44 -8.36 -2.74 -6.10
C LEU A 44 -6.90 -2.93 -5.64
N THR A 45 -6.29 -1.87 -5.10
CA THR A 45 -4.96 -1.95 -4.51
C THR A 45 -4.91 -2.97 -3.37
N ALA A 46 -5.91 -2.98 -2.49
CA ALA A 46 -5.99 -3.94 -1.39
C ALA A 46 -6.10 -5.38 -1.88
N ILE A 47 -6.95 -5.64 -2.89
CA ILE A 47 -7.15 -6.97 -3.47
C ILE A 47 -5.84 -7.48 -4.11
N VAL A 48 -5.23 -6.70 -5.00
CA VAL A 48 -3.97 -7.09 -5.67
C VAL A 48 -2.84 -7.28 -4.66
N HIS A 49 -2.75 -6.41 -3.64
CA HIS A 49 -1.76 -6.50 -2.58
C HIS A 49 -1.94 -7.77 -1.74
N MET A 50 -3.18 -8.09 -1.34
CA MET A 50 -3.48 -9.30 -0.59
C MET A 50 -3.16 -10.56 -1.39
N LEU A 51 -3.62 -10.66 -2.64
CA LEU A 51 -3.38 -11.81 -3.50
C LEU A 51 -1.88 -12.02 -3.74
N ASN A 52 -1.14 -10.94 -3.98
CA ASN A 52 0.31 -11.01 -4.12
C ASN A 52 1.01 -11.47 -2.83
N ASN A 53 0.53 -11.04 -1.65
CA ASN A 53 1.08 -11.51 -0.38
C ASN A 53 0.69 -12.96 -0.09
N LEU A 54 -0.51 -13.43 -0.48
CA LEU A 54 -0.87 -14.84 -0.43
C LEU A 54 0.03 -15.69 -1.34
N PHE A 55 0.40 -15.20 -2.49
CA PHE A 55 1.39 -15.86 -3.33
C PHE A 55 2.79 -15.87 -2.68
N LYS A 56 3.23 -14.75 -2.10
CA LYS A 56 4.51 -14.65 -1.40
C LYS A 56 4.59 -15.59 -0.19
N ILE A 57 3.47 -15.81 0.54
CA ILE A 57 3.48 -16.71 1.69
C ILE A 57 3.77 -18.16 1.31
N VAL A 58 3.37 -18.57 0.09
CA VAL A 58 3.73 -19.90 -0.44
C VAL A 58 5.24 -20.02 -0.63
N LEU A 59 5.92 -18.91 -0.96
CA LEU A 59 7.36 -18.89 -1.22
C LEU A 59 8.20 -18.82 0.07
N VAL A 60 7.74 -18.06 1.07
CA VAL A 60 8.56 -17.73 2.24
C VAL A 60 7.91 -18.07 3.58
N GLY A 61 6.67 -18.54 3.62
CA GLY A 61 5.85 -18.71 4.83
C GLY A 61 6.46 -19.65 5.89
N LYS A 62 7.31 -20.60 5.50
CA LYS A 62 8.01 -21.48 6.43
C LYS A 62 8.95 -20.74 7.42
N HIS A 63 9.29 -19.50 7.13
CA HIS A 63 10.17 -18.67 7.94
C HIS A 63 9.42 -17.68 8.84
N ILE A 64 8.09 -17.75 8.93
CA ILE A 64 7.31 -16.85 9.79
C ILE A 64 7.71 -17.03 11.25
N ASP A 65 8.08 -15.93 11.91
CA ASP A 65 8.12 -15.86 13.36
C ASP A 65 6.71 -15.59 13.90
N TRP A 66 6.02 -16.66 14.28
CA TRP A 66 4.63 -16.58 14.73
C TRP A 66 4.45 -15.74 16.00
N ASN A 67 5.46 -15.69 16.86
CA ASN A 67 5.38 -14.91 18.09
C ASN A 67 5.30 -13.41 17.81
N ILE A 68 6.14 -12.92 16.91
CA ILE A 68 6.15 -11.51 16.50
C ILE A 68 4.97 -11.22 15.57
N ALA A 69 4.73 -12.07 14.58
CA ALA A 69 3.72 -11.85 13.57
C ALA A 69 2.30 -11.78 14.15
N VAL A 70 1.94 -12.71 15.04
CA VAL A 70 0.61 -12.73 15.68
C VAL A 70 0.44 -11.57 16.66
N LYS A 71 1.45 -11.27 17.49
CA LYS A 71 1.39 -10.12 18.41
C LYS A 71 1.21 -8.80 17.67
N PHE A 72 1.87 -8.64 16.54
CA PHE A 72 1.72 -7.46 15.70
C PHE A 72 0.31 -7.43 15.06
N ALA A 73 -0.15 -8.54 14.48
CA ALA A 73 -1.43 -8.62 13.78
C ALA A 73 -2.62 -8.35 14.71
N ILE A 74 -2.61 -8.88 15.95
CA ILE A 74 -3.69 -8.65 16.92
C ILE A 74 -3.92 -7.15 17.18
N ILE A 75 -2.86 -6.36 17.22
CA ILE A 75 -2.96 -4.90 17.41
C ILE A 75 -3.26 -4.17 16.10
N ALA A 76 -2.68 -4.64 14.99
CA ALA A 76 -2.85 -4.01 13.68
C ALA A 76 -4.26 -4.17 13.11
N ILE A 77 -4.95 -5.31 13.37
CA ILE A 77 -6.31 -5.57 12.88
C ILE A 77 -7.32 -4.51 13.36
N PRO A 78 -7.52 -4.27 14.67
CA PRO A 78 -8.46 -3.25 15.13
C PRO A 78 -8.04 -1.84 14.68
N ALA A 79 -6.76 -1.55 14.60
CA ALA A 79 -6.27 -0.28 14.08
C ALA A 79 -6.57 -0.13 12.58
N ALA A 80 -6.54 -1.21 11.79
CA ALA A 80 -6.91 -1.18 10.37
C ALA A 80 -8.41 -0.93 10.17
N ILE A 81 -9.27 -1.50 11.01
CA ILE A 81 -10.71 -1.20 10.99
C ILE A 81 -10.92 0.30 11.27
N LEU A 82 -10.25 0.83 12.29
CA LEU A 82 -10.35 2.25 12.61
C LEU A 82 -9.85 3.14 11.46
N GLY A 83 -8.75 2.77 10.81
CA GLY A 83 -8.25 3.48 9.64
C GLY A 83 -9.22 3.49 8.46
N GLY A 84 -9.83 2.33 8.16
CA GLY A 84 -10.88 2.22 7.14
C GLY A 84 -12.12 3.05 7.47
N TYR A 85 -12.56 3.01 8.72
CA TYR A 85 -13.67 3.82 9.21
C TYR A 85 -13.39 5.34 9.10
N CYS A 86 -12.18 5.77 9.41
CA CYS A 86 -11.78 7.18 9.24
C CYS A 86 -11.80 7.60 7.76
N LEU A 87 -11.39 6.72 6.84
CA LEU A 87 -11.50 7.01 5.41
C LEU A 87 -12.95 7.16 4.97
N ASP A 88 -13.82 6.26 5.44
CA ASP A 88 -15.25 6.26 5.14
C ASP A 88 -15.93 7.55 5.63
N LEU A 89 -15.69 7.94 6.88
CA LEU A 89 -16.21 9.20 7.44
C LEU A 89 -15.82 10.44 6.63
N VAL A 90 -14.63 10.45 6.07
CA VAL A 90 -14.11 11.61 5.33
C VAL A 90 -14.71 11.70 3.93
N GLN A 91 -15.19 10.59 3.37
CA GLN A 91 -15.82 10.56 2.05
C GLN A 91 -17.17 11.28 2.01
N ASP A 92 -17.88 11.29 3.14
CA ASP A 92 -19.22 11.90 3.25
C ASP A 92 -19.16 13.43 3.36
N PHE A 93 -17.96 14.02 3.49
CA PHE A 93 -17.82 15.47 3.52
C PHE A 93 -17.85 16.06 2.11
N ASP A 94 -18.55 17.19 1.99
CA ASP A 94 -18.59 17.98 0.76
C ASP A 94 -17.19 18.38 0.29
N SER A 95 -17.07 18.69 -1.01
CA SER A 95 -15.82 19.18 -1.58
C SER A 95 -15.41 20.49 -0.90
N ILE A 96 -14.12 20.63 -0.58
CA ILE A 96 -13.57 21.84 0.05
C ILE A 96 -13.63 23.01 -0.94
N HIS A 97 -13.30 22.75 -2.18
CA HIS A 97 -13.27 23.74 -3.25
C HIS A 97 -13.44 23.07 -4.61
N ALA A 98 -14.19 23.69 -5.47
CA ALA A 98 -14.31 23.31 -6.88
C ALA A 98 -13.87 24.47 -7.75
N TYR A 99 -13.09 24.18 -8.79
CA TYR A 99 -12.62 25.18 -9.76
C TYR A 99 -12.66 24.62 -11.18
N THR A 100 -12.72 25.50 -12.16
CA THR A 100 -12.73 25.09 -13.57
C THR A 100 -11.35 25.31 -14.17
N PHE A 101 -10.77 24.26 -14.71
CA PHE A 101 -9.52 24.31 -15.46
C PHE A 101 -9.66 23.51 -16.76
N SER A 102 -9.26 24.08 -17.88
CA SER A 102 -9.37 23.46 -19.23
C SER A 102 -10.78 22.98 -19.59
N ASN A 103 -11.84 23.72 -19.20
CA ASN A 103 -13.27 23.43 -19.38
C ASN A 103 -13.79 22.19 -18.59
N GLU A 104 -13.02 21.66 -17.65
CA GLU A 104 -13.43 20.61 -16.73
C GLU A 104 -13.53 21.15 -15.31
N VAL A 105 -14.49 20.64 -14.53
CA VAL A 105 -14.64 20.97 -13.13
C VAL A 105 -13.78 20.04 -12.31
N HIS A 106 -12.86 20.59 -11.54
CA HIS A 106 -11.96 19.90 -10.65
C HIS A 106 -12.38 20.14 -9.21
N GLU A 107 -12.52 19.07 -8.45
CA GLU A 107 -12.91 19.11 -7.04
C GLU A 107 -11.77 18.72 -6.13
N ILE A 108 -11.52 19.56 -5.11
CA ILE A 108 -10.62 19.27 -4.01
C ILE A 108 -11.45 18.69 -2.88
N THR A 109 -11.31 17.38 -2.63
CA THR A 109 -12.01 16.70 -1.54
C THR A 109 -11.06 16.40 -0.38
N TYR A 110 -11.63 16.19 0.83
CA TYR A 110 -10.84 15.79 1.99
C TYR A 110 -10.08 14.48 1.75
N VAL A 111 -10.69 13.52 1.08
CA VAL A 111 -10.06 12.23 0.74
C VAL A 111 -8.84 12.44 -0.14
N LYS A 112 -8.94 13.25 -1.20
CA LYS A 112 -7.82 13.58 -2.10
C LYS A 112 -6.65 14.21 -1.34
N ILE A 113 -6.94 15.18 -0.46
CA ILE A 113 -5.90 15.83 0.36
C ILE A 113 -5.25 14.83 1.31
N ILE A 114 -6.03 14.07 2.06
CA ILE A 114 -5.49 13.11 3.04
C ILE A 114 -4.61 12.06 2.35
N LEU A 115 -5.12 11.44 1.29
CA LEU A 115 -4.35 10.43 0.56
C LEU A 115 -3.12 11.01 -0.11
N GLY A 116 -3.22 12.20 -0.72
CA GLY A 116 -2.09 12.88 -1.32
C GLY A 116 -1.01 13.27 -0.30
N LEU A 117 -1.40 13.81 0.86
CA LEU A 117 -0.46 14.12 1.95
C LEU A 117 0.21 12.85 2.51
N LEU A 118 -0.55 11.76 2.67
CA LEU A 118 0.03 10.48 3.09
C LEU A 118 1.02 9.93 2.05
N MET A 119 0.69 10.02 0.77
CA MET A 119 1.61 9.61 -0.31
C MET A 119 2.89 10.44 -0.28
N LEU A 120 2.81 11.77 -0.13
CA LEU A 120 3.99 12.64 0.00
C LEU A 120 4.81 12.30 1.25
N PHE A 121 4.13 12.08 2.38
CA PHE A 121 4.81 11.71 3.62
C PHE A 121 5.58 10.39 3.46
N PHE A 122 4.93 9.34 2.96
CA PHE A 122 5.59 8.04 2.80
C PHE A 122 6.66 8.05 1.70
N ALA A 123 6.45 8.79 0.61
CA ALA A 123 7.50 9.03 -0.38
C ALA A 123 8.72 9.71 0.28
N SER A 124 8.50 10.74 1.10
CA SER A 124 9.56 11.43 1.82
C SER A 124 10.32 10.50 2.78
N VAL A 125 9.61 9.60 3.47
CA VAL A 125 10.24 8.59 4.35
C VAL A 125 11.16 7.65 3.57
N GLU A 126 10.81 7.31 2.35
CA GLU A 126 11.63 6.44 1.49
C GLU A 126 12.80 7.18 0.82
N PHE A 127 12.61 8.46 0.47
CA PHE A 127 13.59 9.27 -0.26
C PHE A 127 14.66 9.87 0.64
N ILE A 128 14.28 10.41 1.80
CA ILE A 128 15.21 11.09 2.68
C ILE A 128 16.08 10.03 3.40
N PRO A 129 17.42 10.01 3.17
CA PRO A 129 18.30 8.98 3.74
C PRO A 129 18.26 8.88 5.26
N THR A 130 18.07 10.01 5.94
CA THR A 130 17.97 10.07 7.41
C THR A 130 16.68 9.40 7.90
N TRP A 131 15.56 9.54 7.20
CA TRP A 131 14.27 8.97 7.57
C TRP A 131 14.17 7.49 7.21
N LYS A 132 14.71 7.10 6.07
CA LYS A 132 14.77 5.69 5.63
C LYS A 132 15.50 4.78 6.63
N ASN A 133 16.46 5.33 7.37
CA ASN A 133 17.25 4.59 8.34
C ASN A 133 16.65 4.63 9.76
N ILE A 134 15.48 5.24 9.95
CA ILE A 134 14.80 5.25 11.24
C ILE A 134 14.41 3.82 11.60
N GLN A 135 14.85 3.39 12.77
CA GLN A 135 14.58 2.07 13.31
C GLN A 135 14.18 2.22 14.79
N PHE A 136 13.09 1.56 15.14
CA PHE A 136 12.56 1.64 16.50
C PHE A 136 12.96 0.44 17.34
N PRO A 137 13.17 0.61 18.67
CA PRO A 137 13.48 -0.50 19.55
C PRO A 137 12.28 -1.45 19.65
N PRO A 138 12.51 -2.76 19.94
CA PRO A 138 11.45 -3.78 20.02
C PRO A 138 10.32 -3.46 21.00
N LYS A 139 10.61 -2.67 22.05
CA LYS A 139 9.61 -2.20 23.01
C LYS A 139 8.48 -1.39 22.39
N LEU A 140 8.74 -0.73 21.25
CA LEU A 140 7.77 0.09 20.53
C LEU A 140 6.99 -0.72 19.45
N LEU A 141 7.18 -2.03 19.38
CA LEU A 141 6.49 -2.89 18.42
C LEU A 141 4.94 -2.73 18.45
N PRO A 142 4.28 -2.62 19.62
CA PRO A 142 2.84 -2.37 19.69
C PRO A 142 2.42 -1.06 19.03
N ILE A 143 3.20 0.01 19.20
CA ILE A 143 2.95 1.31 18.55
C ILE A 143 3.11 1.17 17.04
N GLY A 144 4.15 0.48 16.59
CA GLY A 144 4.35 0.16 15.18
C GLY A 144 3.20 -0.62 14.57
N ALA A 145 2.67 -1.58 15.31
CA ALA A 145 1.51 -2.37 14.90
C ALA A 145 0.25 -1.50 14.76
N MET A 146 0.00 -0.63 15.73
CA MET A 146 -1.13 0.31 15.71
C MET A 146 -1.02 1.27 14.51
N LEU A 147 0.13 1.91 14.32
CA LEU A 147 0.34 2.85 13.21
C LEU A 147 0.29 2.15 11.85
N SER A 148 0.95 1.00 11.72
CA SER A 148 0.94 0.23 10.48
C SER A 148 -0.46 -0.27 10.14
N GLY A 149 -1.24 -0.72 11.13
CA GLY A 149 -2.62 -1.12 10.96
C GLY A 149 -3.49 0.06 10.52
N PHE A 150 -3.44 1.17 11.26
CA PHE A 150 -4.24 2.37 10.99
C PHE A 150 -4.00 2.92 9.58
N PHE A 151 -2.75 3.22 9.22
CA PHE A 151 -2.44 3.72 7.89
C PHE A 151 -2.61 2.65 6.80
N GLY A 152 -2.48 1.37 7.16
CA GLY A 152 -2.82 0.25 6.30
C GLY A 152 -4.30 0.22 5.95
N GLY A 153 -5.16 0.40 6.97
CA GLY A 153 -6.61 0.50 6.81
C GLY A 153 -7.07 1.78 6.13
N LEU A 154 -6.39 2.90 6.36
CA LEU A 154 -6.76 4.19 5.79
C LEU A 154 -6.44 4.28 4.28
N SER A 155 -5.25 3.83 3.87
CA SER A 155 -4.72 4.11 2.53
C SER A 155 -3.86 2.99 1.94
N GLY A 156 -3.62 1.92 2.70
CA GLY A 156 -2.72 0.84 2.28
C GLY A 156 -1.23 1.07 2.54
N HIS A 157 -0.83 2.22 3.09
CA HIS A 157 0.57 2.57 3.36
C HIS A 157 1.11 1.92 4.65
N GLN A 158 0.93 0.60 4.79
CA GLN A 158 1.32 -0.14 5.98
C GLN A 158 2.81 -0.54 6.03
N GLY A 159 3.43 -0.70 4.86
CA GLY A 159 4.70 -1.42 4.72
C GLY A 159 5.89 -0.70 5.33
N ALA A 160 6.05 0.60 5.08
CA ALA A 160 7.18 1.39 5.56
C ALA A 160 7.22 1.42 7.10
N LEU A 161 6.08 1.72 7.72
CA LEU A 161 5.95 1.72 9.18
C LEU A 161 6.24 0.35 9.77
N ARG A 162 5.59 -0.71 9.26
CA ARG A 162 5.85 -2.08 9.71
C ARG A 162 7.33 -2.41 9.67
N SER A 163 8.00 -2.10 8.56
CA SER A 163 9.42 -2.40 8.38
C SER A 163 10.31 -1.66 9.39
N ALA A 164 10.04 -0.38 9.65
CA ALA A 164 10.81 0.43 10.60
C ALA A 164 10.76 -0.13 12.03
N PHE A 165 9.65 -0.76 12.43
CA PHE A 165 9.50 -1.36 13.75
C PHE A 165 9.95 -2.82 13.80
N LEU A 166 9.81 -3.59 12.72
CA LEU A 166 10.21 -4.99 12.69
C LEU A 166 11.73 -5.19 12.54
N VAL A 167 12.45 -4.27 11.91
CA VAL A 167 13.86 -4.45 11.56
C VAL A 167 14.78 -4.71 12.75
N ARG A 168 14.44 -4.19 13.93
CA ARG A 168 15.18 -4.40 15.19
C ARG A 168 14.62 -5.49 16.09
N SER A 169 13.66 -6.28 15.62
CA SER A 169 13.05 -7.34 16.42
C SER A 169 13.88 -8.63 16.49
N GLY A 170 15.12 -8.63 16.01
CA GLY A 170 16.01 -9.79 16.06
C GLY A 170 15.68 -10.87 15.02
N LEU A 171 14.84 -10.59 14.05
CA LEU A 171 14.46 -11.51 12.98
C LEU A 171 15.59 -11.70 11.95
N SER A 172 15.76 -12.94 11.46
CA SER A 172 16.53 -13.16 10.22
C SER A 172 15.87 -12.42 9.04
N LYS A 173 16.60 -12.24 7.95
CA LYS A 173 16.07 -11.59 6.74
C LYS A 173 14.81 -12.30 6.22
N GLU A 174 14.84 -13.63 6.21
CA GLU A 174 13.74 -14.49 5.75
C GLU A 174 12.54 -14.39 6.71
N ALA A 175 12.77 -14.40 8.02
CA ALA A 175 11.72 -14.26 9.03
C ALA A 175 11.10 -12.86 9.01
N PHE A 176 11.89 -11.82 8.79
CA PHE A 176 11.41 -10.45 8.62
C PHE A 176 10.45 -10.34 7.42
N ILE A 177 10.85 -10.87 6.25
CA ILE A 177 10.01 -10.86 5.05
C ILE A 177 8.73 -11.67 5.28
N ALA A 178 8.86 -12.91 5.76
CA ALA A 178 7.73 -13.82 5.93
C ALA A 178 6.71 -13.31 6.97
N SER A 179 7.19 -12.84 8.13
CA SER A 179 6.32 -12.24 9.16
C SER A 179 5.66 -10.96 8.66
N GLY A 180 6.40 -10.13 7.92
CA GLY A 180 5.86 -8.94 7.28
C GLY A 180 4.76 -9.25 6.25
N VAL A 181 4.92 -10.30 5.44
CA VAL A 181 3.89 -10.77 4.49
C VAL A 181 2.65 -11.24 5.22
N PHE A 182 2.80 -12.04 6.29
CA PHE A 182 1.66 -12.49 7.10
C PHE A 182 0.88 -11.32 7.72
N ILE A 183 1.57 -10.35 8.31
CA ILE A 183 0.94 -9.16 8.89
C ILE A 183 0.20 -8.36 7.80
N ALA A 184 0.77 -8.24 6.60
CA ALA A 184 0.12 -7.57 5.49
C ALA A 184 -1.19 -8.25 5.09
N ILE A 185 -1.20 -9.58 5.00
CA ILE A 185 -2.41 -10.36 4.72
C ILE A 185 -3.47 -10.13 5.81
N ALA A 186 -3.09 -10.13 7.08
CA ALA A 186 -4.01 -9.90 8.18
C ALA A 186 -4.69 -8.51 8.09
N ILE A 187 -3.93 -7.47 7.77
CA ILE A 187 -4.46 -6.11 7.58
C ILE A 187 -5.36 -6.05 6.34
N ASP A 188 -4.93 -6.61 5.21
CA ASP A 188 -5.71 -6.57 3.97
C ASP A 188 -7.01 -7.40 4.08
N ALA A 189 -6.96 -8.57 4.74
CA ALA A 189 -8.14 -9.39 5.01
C ALA A 189 -9.17 -8.68 5.90
N THR A 190 -8.74 -7.70 6.68
CA THR A 190 -9.61 -6.88 7.51
C THR A 190 -10.23 -5.72 6.73
N ARG A 191 -9.43 -5.00 5.94
CA ARG A 191 -9.90 -3.80 5.24
C ARG A 191 -10.71 -4.10 3.98
N ILE A 192 -10.43 -5.20 3.27
CA ILE A 192 -11.15 -5.54 2.04
C ILE A 192 -12.64 -5.74 2.29
N PRO A 193 -13.08 -6.59 3.25
CA PRO A 193 -14.52 -6.71 3.56
C PRO A 193 -15.14 -5.39 3.99
N TYR A 194 -14.39 -4.59 4.78
CA TYR A 194 -14.84 -3.28 5.20
C TYR A 194 -15.13 -2.37 4.00
N TYR A 195 -14.15 -2.19 3.12
CA TYR A 195 -14.31 -1.36 1.92
C TYR A 195 -15.39 -1.90 0.98
N PHE A 196 -15.47 -3.22 0.85
CA PHE A 196 -16.51 -3.84 0.03
C PHE A 196 -17.91 -3.48 0.52
N CYS A 197 -18.15 -3.53 1.83
CA CYS A 197 -19.44 -3.16 2.40
C CYS A 197 -19.72 -1.66 2.29
N SER A 198 -18.71 -0.79 2.52
CA SER A 198 -18.90 0.66 2.49
C SER A 198 -19.06 1.21 1.07
N PHE A 199 -18.32 0.67 0.09
CA PHE A 199 -18.30 1.22 -1.27
C PHE A 199 -19.33 0.57 -2.21
N GLN A 200 -19.90 -0.58 -1.85
CA GLN A 200 -20.89 -1.30 -2.68
C GLN A 200 -22.17 -0.47 -2.93
N GLN A 201 -22.48 0.49 -2.08
CA GLN A 201 -23.65 1.35 -2.24
C GLN A 201 -23.50 2.39 -3.38
N GLN A 202 -22.30 2.61 -3.88
CA GLN A 202 -22.01 3.73 -4.80
C GLN A 202 -21.79 3.33 -6.26
N ASN A 203 -21.30 2.11 -6.56
CA ASN A 203 -21.11 1.69 -7.95
C ASN A 203 -20.91 0.18 -8.11
N GLU A 204 -21.18 -0.31 -9.32
CA GLU A 204 -20.81 -1.66 -9.73
C GLU A 204 -19.29 -1.85 -9.59
N MET A 205 -18.85 -2.93 -8.95
CA MET A 205 -17.45 -3.30 -8.90
C MET A 205 -16.91 -3.36 -10.33
N GLY A 206 -15.84 -2.64 -10.59
CA GLY A 206 -15.17 -2.62 -11.88
C GLY A 206 -14.89 -4.02 -12.42
N SER A 207 -14.75 -4.11 -13.72
CA SER A 207 -14.50 -5.38 -14.42
C SER A 207 -13.43 -6.22 -13.70
N MET A 208 -13.67 -7.51 -13.57
CA MET A 208 -12.72 -8.49 -12.99
C MET A 208 -11.29 -8.34 -13.57
N ASN A 209 -11.19 -7.85 -14.78
CA ASN A 209 -9.91 -7.59 -15.45
C ASN A 209 -9.04 -6.55 -14.72
N LEU A 210 -9.65 -5.58 -13.98
CA LEU A 210 -8.95 -4.51 -13.29
C LEU A 210 -8.04 -5.01 -12.17
N TRP A 211 -8.37 -6.11 -11.52
CA TRP A 211 -7.51 -6.69 -10.48
C TRP A 211 -6.82 -7.99 -10.92
N ALA A 212 -7.41 -8.78 -11.82
CA ALA A 212 -6.86 -10.08 -12.21
C ALA A 212 -5.54 -9.93 -12.97
N PHE A 213 -5.48 -9.08 -14.01
CA PHE A 213 -4.24 -8.89 -14.77
C PHE A 213 -3.11 -8.25 -13.93
N PRO A 214 -3.32 -7.16 -13.18
CA PRO A 214 -2.29 -6.66 -12.28
C PRO A 214 -1.83 -7.68 -11.25
N THR A 215 -2.72 -8.55 -10.74
CA THR A 215 -2.36 -9.64 -9.81
C THR A 215 -1.42 -10.65 -10.47
N LEU A 216 -1.72 -11.09 -11.69
CA LEU A 216 -0.84 -12.00 -12.43
C LEU A 216 0.53 -11.37 -12.69
N CYS A 217 0.57 -10.10 -13.06
CA CYS A 217 1.82 -9.35 -13.22
C CYS A 217 2.59 -9.24 -11.91
N ALA A 218 1.90 -9.00 -10.77
CA ALA A 218 2.51 -8.98 -9.46
C ALA A 218 3.09 -10.35 -9.05
N PHE A 219 2.41 -11.47 -9.38
CA PHE A 219 2.93 -12.81 -9.14
C PHE A 219 4.22 -13.06 -9.92
N LEU A 220 4.27 -12.70 -11.19
CA LEU A 220 5.48 -12.78 -11.99
C LEU A 220 6.62 -11.95 -11.40
N GLY A 221 6.32 -10.72 -10.97
CA GLY A 221 7.28 -9.85 -10.28
C GLY A 221 7.81 -10.47 -8.99
N ALA A 222 6.93 -11.04 -8.14
CA ALA A 222 7.32 -11.72 -6.90
C ALA A 222 8.18 -12.95 -7.17
N PHE A 223 7.79 -13.78 -8.15
CA PHE A 223 8.52 -15.00 -8.52
C PHE A 223 9.94 -14.70 -9.01
N ILE A 224 10.06 -13.72 -9.90
CA ILE A 224 11.36 -13.28 -10.41
C ILE A 224 12.16 -12.63 -9.27
N GLY A 225 11.55 -11.75 -8.46
CA GLY A 225 12.17 -11.14 -7.29
C GLY A 225 12.77 -12.18 -6.35
N ASN A 226 12.04 -13.24 -6.03
CA ASN A 226 12.54 -14.32 -5.18
C ASN A 226 13.83 -14.97 -5.71
N LYS A 227 13.94 -15.14 -7.03
CA LYS A 227 15.16 -15.74 -7.65
C LYS A 227 16.36 -14.80 -7.63
N PHE A 228 16.14 -13.49 -7.66
CA PHE A 228 17.20 -12.48 -7.76
C PHE A 228 17.54 -11.79 -6.44
N ILE A 229 17.12 -12.37 -5.30
CA ILE A 229 17.20 -11.77 -3.96
C ILE A 229 18.58 -11.22 -3.56
N ASN A 230 19.66 -11.68 -4.18
CA ASN A 230 21.03 -11.32 -3.85
C ASN A 230 21.76 -10.47 -4.91
N LYS A 231 21.13 -10.06 -6.01
CA LYS A 231 21.83 -9.54 -7.20
C LYS A 231 21.43 -8.14 -7.69
N VAL A 232 20.36 -7.51 -7.17
CA VAL A 232 19.82 -6.29 -7.79
C VAL A 232 20.09 -5.05 -6.95
N GLN A 233 20.75 -4.06 -7.55
CA GLN A 233 20.82 -2.68 -7.05
C GLN A 233 19.63 -1.89 -7.63
N ILE A 234 18.77 -1.40 -6.74
CA ILE A 234 17.40 -0.93 -7.11
C ILE A 234 17.31 0.61 -7.11
N THR A 235 18.42 1.32 -6.97
CA THR A 235 18.40 2.77 -6.68
C THR A 235 17.70 3.60 -7.75
N SER A 236 17.98 3.35 -9.04
CA SER A 236 17.40 4.15 -10.14
C SER A 236 15.89 3.97 -10.30
N VAL A 237 15.39 2.75 -10.11
CA VAL A 237 13.95 2.48 -10.21
C VAL A 237 13.19 3.14 -9.06
N LYS A 238 13.78 3.16 -7.85
CA LYS A 238 13.19 3.86 -6.70
C LYS A 238 13.02 5.34 -6.96
N ILE A 239 13.99 6.02 -7.53
CA ILE A 239 13.93 7.45 -7.84
C ILE A 239 12.77 7.74 -8.81
N ILE A 240 12.63 6.96 -9.88
CA ILE A 240 11.53 7.13 -10.84
C ILE A 240 10.18 6.99 -10.16
N VAL A 241 10.04 5.96 -9.33
CA VAL A 241 8.81 5.70 -8.57
C VAL A 241 8.47 6.86 -7.62
N GLU A 242 9.45 7.39 -6.90
CA GLU A 242 9.26 8.49 -5.96
C GLU A 242 8.89 9.80 -6.66
N ILE A 243 9.45 10.06 -7.84
CA ILE A 243 9.05 11.19 -8.68
C ILE A 243 7.59 11.04 -9.11
N LEU A 244 7.20 9.85 -9.57
CA LEU A 244 5.82 9.58 -9.98
C LEU A 244 4.84 9.68 -8.80
N LEU A 245 5.20 9.15 -7.63
CA LEU A 245 4.40 9.27 -6.41
C LEU A 245 4.19 10.74 -6.01
N THR A 246 5.26 11.54 -6.04
CA THR A 246 5.20 12.96 -5.70
C THR A 246 4.34 13.73 -6.69
N LEU A 247 4.48 13.43 -7.98
CA LEU A 247 3.66 14.05 -9.03
C LEU A 247 2.17 13.72 -8.84
N ILE A 248 1.83 12.44 -8.72
CA ILE A 248 0.43 12.00 -8.56
C ILE A 248 -0.17 12.53 -7.25
N ALA A 249 0.59 12.51 -6.15
CA ALA A 249 0.15 13.08 -4.88
C ALA A 249 -0.15 14.58 -4.99
N THR A 250 0.67 15.33 -5.72
CA THR A 250 0.46 16.76 -5.97
C THR A 250 -0.79 17.00 -6.80
N LEU A 251 -0.98 16.22 -7.89
CA LEU A 251 -2.17 16.31 -8.75
C LEU A 251 -3.45 15.96 -7.96
N LEU A 252 -3.36 15.00 -7.04
CA LEU A 252 -4.47 14.61 -6.17
C LEU A 252 -4.83 15.73 -5.18
N ILE A 253 -3.84 16.34 -4.51
CA ILE A 253 -4.07 17.44 -3.56
C ILE A 253 -4.66 18.67 -4.26
N THR A 254 -4.23 18.93 -5.48
CA THR A 254 -4.75 20.05 -6.28
C THR A 254 -6.12 19.76 -6.91
N GLY A 255 -6.62 18.54 -6.84
CA GLY A 255 -7.91 18.15 -7.42
C GLY A 255 -7.87 17.90 -8.94
N LEU A 256 -6.70 17.95 -9.57
CA LEU A 256 -6.52 17.66 -11.00
C LEU A 256 -6.70 16.16 -11.34
N LEU A 257 -6.61 15.31 -10.34
CA LEU A 257 -6.94 13.88 -10.36
C LEU A 257 -8.10 13.57 -9.43
#